data_bb080d48d7a8be41ae1ed7406379e55c
#
_entry.id   bb080d48d7a8be41ae1ed7406379e55c
#
_cell.length_a   1.000
_cell.length_b   1.000
_cell.length_c   1.000
_cell.angle_alpha   90.00
_cell.angle_beta   90.00
_cell.angle_gamma   90.00
#
_symmetry.space_group_name_H-M   'P 1'
#
loop_
_entity.id
_entity.type
_entity.pdbx_description
1 polymer ?
#
loop_
_entity_poly.entity_id
_entity_poly.type
_entity_poly.pdbx_seq_one_letter_code
_entity_poly.pdbx_strand_id
1 'polypeptide(L)'
;MSERKLEITDKTLVILDLIYGEKIRKKIPQLRELIKLIYEIGSDYIELTEDLYKELYPLPKEVRFKLNNKLKDIAGDHNICENISKESLNINSNETIRIVGLDDIIFYDYEKIFFNIKQIFGNNIDMCIKNEYGAATAMSLEWIRSGGKKIVTTFAGIGGYTPLEGILGSVGFLEKVKIRGDYVLFPKVLKLFEEITENEIKSNMPFIGKDIFNVESGIHVNGIVKNPSTYEPYDPSKIGRTRKIIIGKHSGVSALEIKLKELKIEYKYSNLGNMLEEVRKISTQERRGLKDQEVKDIYMKCSNLS
;
A
#
# COMPACT_ATOMS: atom_id res chain seq x y z
N MET A 1 -14.17 24.97 3.60
CA MET A 1 -14.42 23.53 3.38
C MET A 1 -14.26 22.86 4.74
N SER A 2 -15.34 22.27 5.31
CA SER A 2 -15.26 21.53 6.56
C SER A 2 -14.28 20.38 6.39
N GLU A 3 -13.34 20.19 7.31
CA GLU A 3 -12.44 19.04 7.33
C GLU A 3 -13.30 17.77 7.30
N ARG A 4 -13.27 17.03 6.20
CA ARG A 4 -13.87 15.70 6.12
C ARG A 4 -13.09 14.80 7.07
N LYS A 5 -13.66 14.52 8.24
CA LYS A 5 -13.04 13.63 9.21
C LYS A 5 -13.28 12.19 8.75
N LEU A 6 -12.34 11.65 7.96
CA LEU A 6 -12.28 10.24 7.63
C LEU A 6 -11.77 9.45 8.85
N GLU A 7 -12.43 8.38 9.20
CA GLU A 7 -12.01 7.41 10.23
C GLU A 7 -11.57 6.10 9.56
N ILE A 8 -10.35 5.70 9.82
CA ILE A 8 -9.75 4.47 9.27
C ILE A 8 -9.55 3.47 10.40
N THR A 9 -10.19 2.31 10.28
CA THR A 9 -9.98 1.16 11.17
C THR A 9 -9.12 0.13 10.45
N ASP A 10 -8.02 -0.27 11.06
CA ASP A 10 -7.19 -1.35 10.53
C ASP A 10 -7.45 -2.65 11.27
N LYS A 11 -7.74 -3.72 10.51
CA LYS A 11 -8.02 -5.07 11.04
C LYS A 11 -6.91 -6.08 10.73
N THR A 12 -5.71 -5.61 10.38
CA THR A 12 -4.57 -6.49 10.02
C THR A 12 -4.32 -7.56 11.07
N LEU A 13 -4.33 -7.20 12.35
CA LEU A 13 -4.03 -8.14 13.44
C LEU A 13 -5.07 -9.27 13.54
N VAL A 14 -6.36 -8.95 13.35
CA VAL A 14 -7.44 -9.94 13.32
C VAL A 14 -7.24 -10.92 12.16
N ILE A 15 -6.86 -10.42 11.00
CA ILE A 15 -6.64 -11.26 9.83
C ILE A 15 -5.36 -12.09 9.94
N LEU A 16 -4.30 -11.51 10.49
CA LEU A 16 -3.07 -12.26 10.79
C LEU A 16 -3.33 -13.42 11.75
N ASP A 17 -4.10 -13.19 12.82
CA ASP A 17 -4.47 -14.23 13.78
C ASP A 17 -5.32 -15.32 13.12
N LEU A 18 -6.26 -14.95 12.26
CA LEU A 18 -7.09 -15.90 11.52
C LEU A 18 -6.26 -16.79 10.57
N ILE A 19 -5.27 -16.22 9.87
CA ILE A 19 -4.47 -16.95 8.87
C ILE A 19 -3.37 -17.77 9.51
N TYR A 20 -2.68 -17.23 10.52
CA TYR A 20 -1.45 -17.82 11.06
C TYR A 20 -1.61 -18.38 12.48
N GLY A 21 -2.66 -18.03 13.22
CA GLY A 21 -2.97 -18.55 14.56
C GLY A 21 -1.78 -18.50 15.53
N GLU A 22 -1.50 -19.64 16.15
CA GLU A 22 -0.41 -19.81 17.12
C GLU A 22 0.98 -19.35 16.62
N LYS A 23 1.20 -19.38 15.30
CA LYS A 23 2.50 -18.99 14.74
C LYS A 23 2.83 -17.54 15.00
N ILE A 24 1.85 -16.62 14.82
CA ILE A 24 2.08 -15.21 15.08
C ILE A 24 2.00 -14.87 16.58
N ARG A 25 1.23 -15.63 17.35
CA ARG A 25 1.12 -15.42 18.81
C ARG A 25 2.45 -15.61 19.54
N LYS A 26 3.40 -16.34 18.93
CA LYS A 26 4.78 -16.43 19.42
C LYS A 26 5.61 -15.17 19.18
N LYS A 27 5.11 -14.20 18.39
CA LYS A 27 5.81 -12.96 17.99
C LYS A 27 5.21 -11.72 18.66
N ILE A 28 4.81 -11.83 19.94
CA ILE A 28 4.15 -10.74 20.73
C ILE A 28 4.87 -9.39 20.63
N PRO A 29 6.21 -9.29 20.82
CA PRO A 29 6.91 -8.02 20.70
C PRO A 29 6.76 -7.38 19.31
N GLN A 30 6.87 -8.18 18.25
CA GLN A 30 6.72 -7.73 16.87
C GLN A 30 5.27 -7.28 16.58
N LEU A 31 4.26 -7.99 17.10
CA LEU A 31 2.86 -7.60 16.95
C LEU A 31 2.57 -6.26 17.65
N ARG A 32 3.12 -6.02 18.83
CA ARG A 32 2.98 -4.73 19.52
C ARG A 32 3.62 -3.58 18.75
N GLU A 33 4.80 -3.81 18.17
CA GLU A 33 5.47 -2.81 17.33
C GLU A 33 4.69 -2.59 16.04
N LEU A 34 4.13 -3.64 15.43
CA LEU A 34 3.29 -3.52 14.22
C LEU A 34 2.03 -2.67 14.51
N ILE A 35 1.35 -2.90 15.64
CA ILE A 35 0.21 -2.09 16.11
C ILE A 35 0.58 -0.61 16.14
N LYS A 36 1.71 -0.30 16.80
CA LYS A 36 2.18 1.07 16.92
C LYS A 36 2.46 1.69 15.57
N LEU A 37 3.19 1.01 14.72
CA LEU A 37 3.54 1.48 13.38
C LEU A 37 2.32 1.69 12.48
N ILE A 38 1.35 0.76 12.47
CA ILE A 38 0.10 0.91 11.70
C ILE A 38 -0.69 2.13 12.19
N TYR A 39 -0.69 2.38 13.49
CA TYR A 39 -1.32 3.58 14.05
C TYR A 39 -0.55 4.85 13.65
N GLU A 40 0.78 4.84 13.70
CA GLU A 40 1.64 5.98 13.33
C GLU A 40 1.53 6.36 11.87
N ILE A 41 1.37 5.39 10.96
CA ILE A 41 1.19 5.67 9.52
C ILE A 41 -0.20 6.22 9.17
N GLY A 42 -1.17 6.19 10.10
CA GLY A 42 -2.41 6.94 9.90
C GLY A 42 -3.71 6.20 10.17
N SER A 43 -3.69 4.96 10.62
CA SER A 43 -4.90 4.29 11.12
C SER A 43 -5.42 5.00 12.37
N ASP A 44 -6.75 5.18 12.48
CA ASP A 44 -7.36 5.81 13.67
C ASP A 44 -7.66 4.79 14.76
N TYR A 45 -7.97 3.56 14.37
CA TYR A 45 -8.26 2.44 15.26
C TYR A 45 -7.57 1.18 14.77
N ILE A 46 -7.09 0.38 15.72
CA ILE A 46 -6.64 -0.99 15.48
C ILE A 46 -7.71 -1.94 15.99
N GLU A 47 -8.16 -2.86 15.15
CA GLU A 47 -9.12 -3.89 15.51
C GLU A 47 -8.41 -5.12 16.08
N LEU A 48 -8.92 -5.63 17.19
CA LEU A 48 -8.41 -6.85 17.83
C LEU A 48 -9.59 -7.78 18.20
N THR A 49 -9.30 -9.08 18.27
CA THR A 49 -10.15 -10.03 18.99
C THR A 49 -9.96 -9.85 20.51
N GLU A 50 -10.90 -10.34 21.32
CA GLU A 50 -10.74 -10.30 22.77
C GLU A 50 -9.50 -11.06 23.26
N ASP A 51 -9.19 -12.19 22.60
CA ASP A 51 -8.05 -13.01 22.95
C ASP A 51 -6.74 -12.29 22.63
N LEU A 52 -6.61 -11.73 21.42
CA LEU A 52 -5.44 -10.92 21.05
C LEU A 52 -5.28 -9.70 21.99
N TYR A 53 -6.39 -9.07 22.37
CA TYR A 53 -6.34 -7.94 23.30
C TYR A 53 -5.73 -8.33 24.64
N LYS A 54 -6.11 -9.49 25.19
CA LYS A 54 -5.56 -10.02 26.44
C LYS A 54 -4.10 -10.43 26.33
N GLU A 55 -3.75 -11.15 25.26
CA GLU A 55 -2.38 -11.65 25.04
C GLU A 55 -1.37 -10.55 24.73
N LEU A 56 -1.80 -9.50 24.04
CA LEU A 56 -0.96 -8.36 23.68
C LEU A 56 -0.83 -7.33 24.82
N TYR A 57 -1.47 -7.53 25.95
CA TYR A 57 -1.34 -6.63 27.09
C TYR A 57 0.10 -6.64 27.68
N PRO A 58 0.68 -5.48 28.09
CA PRO A 58 0.13 -4.12 27.97
C PRO A 58 0.20 -3.58 26.54
N LEU A 59 -0.90 -2.95 26.13
CA LEU A 59 -1.02 -2.30 24.81
C LEU A 59 -0.49 -0.86 24.86
N PRO A 60 -0.04 -0.30 23.70
CA PRO A 60 0.38 1.10 23.59
C PRO A 60 -0.77 2.04 23.99
N LYS A 61 -0.52 2.97 24.92
CA LYS A 61 -1.54 3.88 25.46
C LYS A 61 -2.06 4.90 24.46
N GLU A 62 -1.24 5.24 23.48
CA GLU A 62 -1.53 6.19 22.41
C GLU A 62 -2.46 5.63 21.33
N VAL A 63 -2.55 4.29 21.21
CA VAL A 63 -3.34 3.61 20.19
C VAL A 63 -4.78 3.41 20.65
N ARG A 64 -5.72 3.67 19.75
CA ARG A 64 -7.14 3.40 19.98
C ARG A 64 -7.53 2.05 19.41
N PHE A 65 -8.30 1.29 20.16
CA PHE A 65 -8.68 -0.07 19.81
C PHE A 65 -10.18 -0.21 19.61
N LYS A 66 -10.56 -1.10 18.68
CA LYS A 66 -11.93 -1.63 18.53
C LYS A 66 -11.87 -3.15 18.75
N LEU A 67 -12.88 -3.70 19.46
CA LEU A 67 -13.03 -5.15 19.59
C LEU A 67 -14.04 -5.64 18.55
N ASN A 68 -13.68 -6.69 17.82
CA ASN A 68 -14.47 -7.22 16.72
C ASN A 68 -15.87 -7.73 17.14
N ASN A 69 -16.00 -8.24 18.36
CA ASN A 69 -17.27 -8.75 18.91
C ASN A 69 -18.32 -7.66 19.20
N LYS A 70 -17.95 -6.37 19.14
CA LYS A 70 -18.87 -5.23 19.29
C LYS A 70 -19.37 -4.68 17.95
N LEU A 71 -19.05 -5.35 16.86
CA LEU A 71 -19.40 -4.94 15.51
C LEU A 71 -20.43 -5.93 14.94
N LYS A 72 -21.43 -5.39 14.25
CA LYS A 72 -22.39 -6.21 13.51
C LYS A 72 -22.02 -6.21 12.05
N ASP A 73 -21.45 -7.31 11.58
CA ASP A 73 -21.09 -7.50 10.18
C ASP A 73 -22.32 -7.90 9.36
N ILE A 74 -22.55 -7.17 8.27
CA ILE A 74 -23.55 -7.46 7.26
C ILE A 74 -22.81 -7.78 5.97
N ALA A 75 -23.02 -8.99 5.44
CA ALA A 75 -22.48 -9.33 4.13
C ALA A 75 -23.20 -8.52 3.04
N GLY A 76 -22.44 -7.92 2.14
CA GLY A 76 -22.96 -7.07 1.07
C GLY A 76 -22.42 -7.46 -0.29
N ASP A 77 -23.31 -7.45 -1.27
CA ASP A 77 -23.04 -7.50 -2.70
C ASP A 77 -23.78 -6.35 -3.38
N HIS A 78 -23.81 -6.33 -4.71
CA HIS A 78 -24.55 -5.30 -5.47
C HIS A 78 -26.06 -5.23 -5.13
N ASN A 79 -26.67 -6.31 -4.61
CA ASN A 79 -28.08 -6.39 -4.22
C ASN A 79 -28.33 -6.05 -2.74
N ILE A 80 -27.33 -5.61 -2.00
CA ILE A 80 -27.41 -5.37 -0.54
C ILE A 80 -28.66 -4.55 -0.15
N CYS A 81 -28.99 -3.51 -0.93
CA CYS A 81 -30.11 -2.63 -0.62
C CYS A 81 -31.47 -3.31 -0.78
N GLU A 82 -31.58 -4.27 -1.72
CA GLU A 82 -32.80 -5.06 -1.92
C GLU A 82 -32.95 -6.13 -0.84
N ASN A 83 -31.84 -6.76 -0.47
CA ASN A 83 -31.82 -7.80 0.56
C ASN A 83 -32.20 -7.24 1.94
N ILE A 84 -31.66 -6.08 2.28
CA ILE A 84 -31.91 -5.43 3.57
C ILE A 84 -33.35 -4.92 3.71
N SER A 85 -33.99 -4.45 2.63
CA SER A 85 -35.39 -4.03 2.67
C SER A 85 -36.36 -5.19 2.94
N LYS A 86 -35.92 -6.43 2.71
CA LYS A 86 -36.68 -7.65 2.97
C LYS A 86 -36.48 -8.23 4.37
N GLU A 87 -35.36 -7.95 5.00
CA GLU A 87 -35.06 -8.36 6.37
C GLU A 87 -35.25 -7.16 7.29
N SER A 88 -36.24 -7.21 8.21
CA SER A 88 -36.38 -6.23 9.27
C SER A 88 -35.15 -6.29 10.17
N LEU A 89 -34.16 -5.48 9.86
CA LEU A 89 -32.96 -5.36 10.70
C LEU A 89 -33.35 -4.75 12.03
N ASN A 90 -33.43 -5.56 13.06
CA ASN A 90 -33.41 -5.08 14.44
C ASN A 90 -32.00 -4.48 14.72
N ILE A 91 -31.81 -3.24 14.28
CA ILE A 91 -30.58 -2.49 14.56
C ILE A 91 -30.78 -1.72 15.84
N ASN A 92 -30.10 -2.13 16.90
CA ASN A 92 -30.05 -1.34 18.13
C ASN A 92 -29.26 -0.06 17.85
N SER A 93 -29.76 1.06 18.30
CA SER A 93 -29.16 2.40 18.11
C SER A 93 -27.71 2.54 18.59
N ASN A 94 -27.19 1.56 19.33
CA ASN A 94 -25.85 1.53 19.90
C ASN A 94 -24.88 0.60 19.16
N GLU A 95 -25.33 -0.14 18.14
CA GLU A 95 -24.45 -1.05 17.38
C GLU A 95 -23.76 -0.30 16.24
N THR A 96 -22.46 -0.53 16.09
CA THR A 96 -21.74 -0.10 14.90
C THR A 96 -21.92 -1.15 13.81
N ILE A 97 -22.57 -0.75 12.72
CA ILE A 97 -22.78 -1.61 11.57
C ILE A 97 -21.54 -1.57 10.70
N ARG A 98 -21.12 -2.74 10.27
CA ARG A 98 -20.09 -2.91 9.25
C ARG A 98 -20.67 -3.63 8.04
N ILE A 99 -20.49 -3.07 6.85
CA ILE A 99 -20.80 -3.77 5.61
C ILE A 99 -19.51 -4.41 5.10
N VAL A 100 -19.53 -5.74 4.90
CA VAL A 100 -18.38 -6.53 4.46
C VAL A 100 -18.67 -7.16 3.12
N GLY A 101 -17.80 -7.00 2.14
CA GLY A 101 -17.96 -7.53 0.78
C GLY A 101 -17.91 -6.42 -0.25
N LEU A 102 -18.97 -6.26 -1.03
CA LEU A 102 -19.10 -5.23 -2.06
C LEU A 102 -17.95 -5.23 -3.08
N ASP A 103 -17.33 -6.38 -3.29
CA ASP A 103 -16.23 -6.57 -4.24
C ASP A 103 -16.72 -6.53 -5.68
N ASP A 104 -17.97 -6.90 -5.92
CA ASP A 104 -18.61 -6.97 -7.23
C ASP A 104 -19.22 -5.64 -7.72
N ILE A 105 -19.37 -4.65 -6.84
CA ILE A 105 -20.07 -3.38 -7.18
C ILE A 105 -19.40 -2.59 -8.31
N ILE A 106 -18.13 -2.85 -8.61
CA ILE A 106 -17.45 -2.23 -9.75
C ILE A 106 -18.11 -2.55 -11.10
N PHE A 107 -18.88 -3.64 -11.18
CA PHE A 107 -19.60 -4.04 -12.38
C PHE A 107 -21.01 -3.43 -12.48
N TYR A 108 -21.44 -2.66 -11.48
CA TYR A 108 -22.78 -2.10 -11.35
C TYR A 108 -22.74 -0.59 -11.13
N ASP A 109 -23.90 0.01 -10.95
CA ASP A 109 -24.05 1.44 -10.59
C ASP A 109 -23.69 1.64 -9.10
N TYR A 110 -22.38 1.65 -8.81
CA TYR A 110 -21.87 1.79 -7.44
C TYR A 110 -22.27 3.13 -6.79
N GLU A 111 -22.46 4.20 -7.57
CA GLU A 111 -22.90 5.49 -7.03
C GLU A 111 -24.30 5.37 -6.43
N LYS A 112 -25.21 4.73 -7.16
CA LYS A 112 -26.57 4.43 -6.68
C LYS A 112 -26.56 3.50 -5.48
N ILE A 113 -25.71 2.47 -5.49
CA ILE A 113 -25.57 1.52 -4.37
C ILE A 113 -25.11 2.27 -3.12
N PHE A 114 -24.05 3.08 -3.20
CA PHE A 114 -23.55 3.87 -2.07
C PHE A 114 -24.56 4.92 -1.58
N PHE A 115 -25.31 5.53 -2.50
CA PHE A 115 -26.40 6.44 -2.13
C PHE A 115 -27.47 5.70 -1.31
N ASN A 116 -27.94 4.54 -1.78
CA ASN A 116 -28.97 3.76 -1.11
C ASN A 116 -28.51 3.21 0.24
N ILE A 117 -27.27 2.73 0.34
CA ILE A 117 -26.65 2.32 1.61
C ILE A 117 -26.73 3.45 2.63
N LYS A 118 -26.37 4.68 2.24
CA LYS A 118 -26.43 5.85 3.14
C LYS A 118 -27.85 6.24 3.52
N GLN A 119 -28.84 6.03 2.65
CA GLN A 119 -30.27 6.27 2.98
C GLN A 119 -30.77 5.27 4.02
N ILE A 120 -30.34 4.00 3.93
CA ILE A 120 -30.80 2.92 4.83
C ILE A 120 -30.09 3.02 6.21
N PHE A 121 -28.77 3.19 6.21
CA PHE A 121 -27.92 3.05 7.42
C PHE A 121 -27.38 4.39 7.95
N GLY A 122 -27.56 5.48 7.22
CA GLY A 122 -26.91 6.76 7.53
C GLY A 122 -25.41 6.76 7.20
N ASN A 123 -24.68 7.69 7.80
CA ASN A 123 -23.22 7.87 7.54
C ASN A 123 -22.32 7.17 8.56
N ASN A 124 -22.89 6.42 9.50
CA ASN A 124 -22.11 5.79 10.60
C ASN A 124 -21.82 4.31 10.32
N ILE A 125 -21.38 4.01 9.10
CA ILE A 125 -21.14 2.66 8.62
C ILE A 125 -19.64 2.43 8.50
N ASP A 126 -19.12 1.36 9.10
CA ASP A 126 -17.77 0.84 8.83
C ASP A 126 -17.80 0.10 7.48
N MET A 127 -17.30 0.74 6.42
CA MET A 127 -17.24 0.15 5.08
C MET A 127 -16.01 -0.75 4.95
N CYS A 128 -16.21 -2.05 4.71
CA CYS A 128 -15.16 -3.07 4.64
C CYS A 128 -15.20 -3.79 3.29
N ILE A 129 -14.64 -3.15 2.25
CA ILE A 129 -14.70 -3.67 0.88
C ILE A 129 -13.66 -4.77 0.69
N LYS A 130 -14.09 -5.91 0.12
CA LYS A 130 -13.21 -6.99 -0.30
C LYS A 130 -12.57 -6.70 -1.65
N ASN A 131 -11.44 -7.37 -1.94
CA ASN A 131 -10.58 -7.08 -3.09
C ASN A 131 -10.47 -8.24 -4.08
N GLU A 132 -11.52 -9.03 -4.23
CA GLU A 132 -11.53 -10.19 -5.13
C GLU A 132 -11.23 -9.79 -6.59
N TYR A 133 -11.74 -8.63 -7.03
CA TYR A 133 -11.53 -8.10 -8.38
C TYR A 133 -10.42 -7.03 -8.46
N GLY A 134 -9.63 -6.83 -7.42
CA GLY A 134 -8.54 -5.84 -7.42
C GLY A 134 -8.99 -4.38 -7.34
N ALA A 135 -10.28 -4.11 -7.11
CA ALA A 135 -10.87 -2.78 -7.16
C ALA A 135 -11.13 -2.13 -5.80
N ALA A 136 -10.83 -2.81 -4.69
CA ALA A 136 -11.22 -2.34 -3.36
C ALA A 136 -10.72 -0.94 -3.02
N THR A 137 -9.47 -0.59 -3.38
CA THR A 137 -8.95 0.77 -3.16
C THR A 137 -9.76 1.82 -3.91
N ALA A 138 -10.10 1.56 -5.18
CA ALA A 138 -10.88 2.49 -5.99
C ALA A 138 -12.31 2.66 -5.43
N MET A 139 -12.98 1.54 -5.14
CA MET A 139 -14.34 1.58 -4.59
C MET A 139 -14.38 2.22 -3.20
N SER A 140 -13.38 1.99 -2.38
CA SER A 140 -13.25 2.66 -1.09
C SER A 140 -13.04 4.17 -1.23
N LEU A 141 -12.27 4.60 -2.23
CA LEU A 141 -12.08 6.01 -2.53
C LEU A 141 -13.41 6.65 -3.02
N GLU A 142 -14.17 5.96 -3.88
CA GLU A 142 -15.49 6.43 -4.32
C GLU A 142 -16.50 6.49 -3.15
N TRP A 143 -16.47 5.53 -2.22
CA TRP A 143 -17.22 5.63 -0.97
C TRP A 143 -16.89 6.91 -0.20
N ILE A 144 -15.60 7.21 -0.02
CA ILE A 144 -15.13 8.43 0.65
C ILE A 144 -15.59 9.68 -0.10
N ARG A 145 -15.45 9.72 -1.45
CA ARG A 145 -15.89 10.82 -2.32
C ARG A 145 -17.39 11.06 -2.22
N SER A 146 -18.17 9.99 -2.15
CA SER A 146 -19.63 10.08 -1.98
C SER A 146 -20.07 10.58 -0.60
N GLY A 147 -19.13 10.84 0.32
CA GLY A 147 -19.39 11.34 1.67
C GLY A 147 -19.33 10.28 2.78
N GLY A 148 -18.92 9.05 2.46
CA GLY A 148 -18.61 8.02 3.45
C GLY A 148 -17.51 8.48 4.41
N LYS A 149 -17.64 8.15 5.70
CA LYS A 149 -16.75 8.68 6.76
C LYS A 149 -15.88 7.63 7.40
N LYS A 150 -16.22 6.35 7.27
CA LYS A 150 -15.52 5.25 7.92
C LYS A 150 -15.15 4.19 6.92
N ILE A 151 -13.93 3.66 7.05
CA ILE A 151 -13.42 2.60 6.19
C ILE A 151 -12.60 1.62 7.02
N VAL A 152 -12.71 0.34 6.65
CA VAL A 152 -11.94 -0.75 7.25
C VAL A 152 -10.91 -1.24 6.25
N THR A 153 -9.69 -1.37 6.70
CA THR A 153 -8.53 -1.70 5.88
C THR A 153 -7.70 -2.81 6.50
N THR A 154 -6.77 -3.35 5.70
CA THR A 154 -5.68 -4.19 6.20
C THR A 154 -4.37 -3.76 5.54
N PHE A 155 -3.25 -3.83 6.26
CA PHE A 155 -1.94 -3.55 5.67
C PHE A 155 -1.63 -4.56 4.58
N ALA A 156 -1.09 -4.09 3.46
CA ALA A 156 -0.83 -4.86 2.24
C ALA A 156 -2.06 -5.61 1.67
N GLY A 157 -3.28 -5.24 2.09
CA GLY A 157 -4.51 -5.90 1.65
C GLY A 157 -4.61 -7.36 2.11
N ILE A 158 -3.94 -7.73 3.21
CA ILE A 158 -3.97 -9.12 3.69
C ILE A 158 -5.41 -9.59 3.96
N GLY A 159 -5.70 -10.84 3.63
CA GLY A 159 -7.04 -11.41 3.73
C GLY A 159 -8.00 -10.95 2.63
N GLY A 160 -7.50 -10.28 1.58
CA GLY A 160 -8.33 -9.83 0.46
C GLY A 160 -9.22 -8.64 0.81
N TYR A 161 -8.72 -7.68 1.57
CA TYR A 161 -9.42 -6.44 1.93
C TYR A 161 -8.77 -5.21 1.29
N THR A 162 -9.42 -4.06 1.45
CA THR A 162 -8.86 -2.76 1.02
C THR A 162 -7.49 -2.52 1.66
N PRO A 163 -6.42 -2.31 0.87
CA PRO A 163 -5.10 -2.00 1.41
C PRO A 163 -5.06 -0.66 2.16
N LEU A 164 -4.57 -0.65 3.39
CA LEU A 164 -4.41 0.55 4.21
C LEU A 164 -3.56 1.62 3.51
N GLU A 165 -2.40 1.23 3.03
CA GLU A 165 -1.47 2.11 2.31
C GLU A 165 -2.09 2.66 1.02
N GLY A 166 -2.94 1.88 0.37
CA GLY A 166 -3.69 2.31 -0.82
C GLY A 166 -4.64 3.47 -0.50
N ILE A 167 -5.36 3.40 0.62
CA ILE A 167 -6.25 4.47 1.07
C ILE A 167 -5.46 5.68 1.54
N LEU A 168 -4.46 5.50 2.41
CA LEU A 168 -3.63 6.58 2.91
C LEU A 168 -2.96 7.35 1.76
N GLY A 169 -2.39 6.62 0.80
CA GLY A 169 -1.75 7.21 -0.36
C GLY A 169 -2.73 7.91 -1.30
N SER A 170 -3.86 7.28 -1.62
CA SER A 170 -4.86 7.88 -2.52
C SER A 170 -5.47 9.14 -1.92
N VAL A 171 -5.89 9.10 -0.67
CA VAL A 171 -6.49 10.28 -0.03
C VAL A 171 -5.45 11.37 0.22
N GLY A 172 -4.23 11.01 0.66
CA GLY A 172 -3.18 11.97 0.96
C GLY A 172 -2.57 12.64 -0.28
N PHE A 173 -2.25 11.87 -1.32
CA PHE A 173 -1.53 12.39 -2.48
C PHE A 173 -2.43 12.73 -3.67
N LEU A 174 -3.50 11.95 -3.94
CA LEU A 174 -4.37 12.20 -5.07
C LEU A 174 -5.48 13.20 -4.71
N GLU A 175 -6.20 12.97 -3.60
CA GLU A 175 -7.24 13.88 -3.13
C GLU A 175 -6.68 15.12 -2.39
N LYS A 176 -5.39 15.08 -2.03
CA LYS A 176 -4.70 16.15 -1.28
C LYS A 176 -5.41 16.52 0.03
N VAL A 177 -6.09 15.56 0.64
CA VAL A 177 -6.71 15.71 1.95
C VAL A 177 -5.67 15.40 3.01
N LYS A 178 -5.54 16.30 3.99
CA LYS A 178 -4.63 16.09 5.11
C LYS A 178 -5.16 14.96 6.00
N ILE A 179 -4.52 13.81 5.94
CA ILE A 179 -4.73 12.69 6.87
C ILE A 179 -3.59 12.69 7.89
N ARG A 180 -3.89 12.25 9.12
CA ARG A 180 -2.88 11.98 10.14
C ARG A 180 -1.99 10.82 9.68
N GLY A 181 -0.72 10.90 9.93
CA GLY A 181 0.21 9.79 9.75
C GLY A 181 1.57 10.22 9.22
N ASP A 182 2.56 9.40 9.54
CA ASP A 182 3.93 9.52 9.01
C ASP A 182 4.20 8.43 7.98
N TYR A 183 4.01 8.74 6.71
CA TYR A 183 4.18 7.79 5.61
C TYR A 183 5.63 7.40 5.34
N VAL A 184 6.60 8.15 5.88
CA VAL A 184 8.03 7.80 5.81
C VAL A 184 8.28 6.44 6.49
N LEU A 185 7.39 6.02 7.38
CA LEU A 185 7.47 4.74 8.07
C LEU A 185 7.01 3.53 7.24
N PHE A 186 6.43 3.70 6.04
CA PHE A 186 5.98 2.56 5.21
C PHE A 186 7.03 1.46 5.03
N PRO A 187 8.32 1.76 4.73
CA PRO A 187 9.33 0.71 4.62
C PRO A 187 9.56 -0.07 5.90
N LYS A 188 9.45 0.60 7.07
CA LYS A 188 9.61 -0.04 8.39
C LYS A 188 8.43 -0.96 8.69
N VAL A 189 7.20 -0.51 8.40
CA VAL A 189 5.99 -1.34 8.54
C VAL A 189 6.08 -2.57 7.65
N LEU A 190 6.43 -2.37 6.36
CA LEU A 190 6.57 -3.46 5.40
C LEU A 190 7.57 -4.52 5.87
N LYS A 191 8.76 -4.08 6.28
CA LYS A 191 9.80 -5.00 6.76
C LYS A 191 9.31 -5.83 7.94
N LEU A 192 8.70 -5.19 8.93
CA LEU A 192 8.18 -5.87 10.11
C LEU A 192 7.02 -6.83 9.75
N PHE A 193 6.16 -6.42 8.84
CA PHE A 193 5.07 -7.26 8.34
C PHE A 193 5.59 -8.51 7.62
N GLU A 194 6.60 -8.37 6.74
CA GLU A 194 7.28 -9.48 6.08
C GLU A 194 7.96 -10.43 7.09
N GLU A 195 8.60 -9.89 8.14
CA GLU A 195 9.20 -10.68 9.23
C GLU A 195 8.16 -11.47 10.05
N ILE A 196 6.98 -10.88 10.30
CA ILE A 196 5.90 -11.54 11.03
C ILE A 196 5.28 -12.65 10.18
N THR A 197 4.95 -12.35 8.94
CA THR A 197 4.25 -13.27 8.03
C THR A 197 5.17 -14.29 7.38
N GLU A 198 6.49 -14.04 7.36
CA GLU A 198 7.49 -14.81 6.62
C GLU A 198 7.20 -14.87 5.11
N ASN A 199 6.49 -13.86 4.59
CA ASN A 199 6.15 -13.73 3.19
C ASN A 199 6.60 -12.37 2.67
N GLU A 200 7.26 -12.37 1.51
CA GLU A 200 7.62 -11.13 0.82
C GLU A 200 6.41 -10.53 0.10
N ILE A 201 6.24 -9.22 0.24
CA ILE A 201 5.26 -8.45 -0.53
C ILE A 201 5.83 -8.13 -1.90
N LYS A 202 4.99 -8.15 -2.93
CA LYS A 202 5.40 -7.84 -4.32
C LYS A 202 6.12 -6.50 -4.38
N SER A 203 7.29 -6.49 -5.03
CA SER A 203 8.15 -5.30 -5.09
C SER A 203 7.51 -4.10 -5.81
N ASN A 204 6.48 -4.33 -6.63
CA ASN A 204 5.69 -3.33 -7.33
C ASN A 204 4.35 -3.00 -6.65
N MET A 205 4.12 -3.45 -5.41
CA MET A 205 2.91 -3.13 -4.66
C MET A 205 2.77 -1.61 -4.50
N PRO A 206 1.62 -1.02 -4.86
CA PRO A 206 1.42 0.43 -4.75
C PRO A 206 1.77 0.96 -3.36
N PHE A 207 2.42 2.12 -3.30
CA PHE A 207 2.89 2.85 -2.13
C PHE A 207 3.97 2.16 -1.29
N ILE A 208 3.93 0.85 -1.07
CA ILE A 208 4.87 0.15 -0.17
C ILE A 208 5.93 -0.69 -0.88
N GLY A 209 5.76 -1.00 -2.17
CA GLY A 209 6.70 -1.82 -2.92
C GLY A 209 8.11 -1.22 -2.98
N LYS A 210 9.12 -2.10 -3.03
CA LYS A 210 10.54 -1.70 -3.03
C LYS A 210 10.94 -1.02 -4.34
N ASP A 211 10.27 -1.36 -5.46
CA ASP A 211 10.70 -1.04 -6.83
C ASP A 211 9.78 -0.03 -7.54
N ILE A 212 8.79 0.54 -6.83
CA ILE A 212 7.79 1.43 -7.44
C ILE A 212 8.36 2.74 -8.02
N PHE A 213 9.57 3.12 -7.61
CA PHE A 213 10.30 4.28 -8.14
C PHE A 213 11.58 3.88 -8.89
N ASN A 214 11.68 2.61 -9.31
CA ASN A 214 12.76 2.17 -10.16
C ASN A 214 12.50 2.59 -11.62
N VAL A 215 13.49 3.16 -12.26
CA VAL A 215 13.39 3.68 -13.64
C VAL A 215 14.52 3.12 -14.47
N GLU A 216 14.20 2.46 -15.59
CA GLU A 216 15.21 1.91 -16.53
C GLU A 216 15.35 2.77 -17.78
N SER A 217 14.29 3.42 -18.23
CA SER A 217 14.27 4.18 -19.48
C SER A 217 15.08 5.48 -19.39
N GLY A 218 16.00 5.70 -20.33
CA GLY A 218 16.80 6.93 -20.41
C GLY A 218 15.96 8.21 -20.61
N ILE A 219 14.82 8.11 -21.30
CA ILE A 219 13.89 9.25 -21.48
C ILE A 219 13.28 9.64 -20.14
N HIS A 220 12.79 8.66 -19.37
CA HIS A 220 12.22 8.88 -18.04
C HIS A 220 13.27 9.40 -17.07
N VAL A 221 14.49 8.84 -17.07
CA VAL A 221 15.61 9.30 -16.23
C VAL A 221 15.91 10.78 -16.51
N ASN A 222 16.04 11.16 -17.77
CA ASN A 222 16.27 12.56 -18.16
C ASN A 222 15.10 13.47 -17.77
N GLY A 223 13.87 12.99 -17.90
CA GLY A 223 12.68 13.73 -17.51
C GLY A 223 12.62 13.96 -16.01
N ILE A 224 12.87 12.94 -15.20
CA ILE A 224 12.91 13.01 -13.73
C ILE A 224 14.02 13.94 -13.25
N VAL A 225 15.21 13.91 -13.88
CA VAL A 225 16.31 14.83 -13.53
C VAL A 225 15.93 16.30 -13.80
N LYS A 226 15.20 16.58 -14.88
CA LYS A 226 14.77 17.93 -15.23
C LYS A 226 13.56 18.40 -14.41
N ASN A 227 12.55 17.58 -14.30
CA ASN A 227 11.32 17.85 -13.57
C ASN A 227 10.67 16.56 -13.07
N PRO A 228 10.92 16.13 -11.84
CA PRO A 228 10.37 14.89 -11.29
C PRO A 228 8.84 14.81 -11.37
N SER A 229 8.14 15.93 -11.16
CA SER A 229 6.67 15.97 -11.15
C SER A 229 5.99 15.56 -12.46
N THR A 230 6.74 15.49 -13.56
CA THR A 230 6.23 15.03 -14.85
C THR A 230 6.00 13.51 -14.88
N TYR A 231 6.74 12.76 -14.08
CA TYR A 231 6.73 11.29 -14.10
C TYR A 231 6.35 10.68 -12.74
N GLU A 232 6.40 11.46 -11.68
CA GLU A 232 6.13 11.00 -10.33
C GLU A 232 4.90 11.72 -9.75
N PRO A 233 3.84 11.00 -9.37
CA PRO A 233 2.64 11.61 -8.81
C PRO A 233 2.91 12.27 -7.43
N TYR A 234 3.96 11.86 -6.77
CA TYR A 234 4.45 12.41 -5.49
C TYR A 234 5.94 12.10 -5.29
N ASP A 235 6.61 12.89 -4.44
CA ASP A 235 8.01 12.68 -4.10
C ASP A 235 8.19 11.36 -3.31
N PRO A 236 9.07 10.44 -3.76
CA PRO A 236 9.38 9.20 -3.06
C PRO A 236 9.77 9.37 -1.59
N SER A 237 10.47 10.46 -1.25
CA SER A 237 10.90 10.74 0.12
C SER A 237 9.72 10.86 1.10
N LYS A 238 8.54 11.28 0.63
CA LYS A 238 7.33 11.38 1.46
C LYS A 238 6.82 10.03 1.97
N ILE A 239 7.24 8.94 1.34
CA ILE A 239 6.89 7.57 1.75
C ILE A 239 8.12 6.76 2.15
N GLY A 240 9.22 7.42 2.51
CA GLY A 240 10.46 6.76 2.92
C GLY A 240 11.17 5.99 1.83
N ARG A 241 10.93 6.34 0.54
CA ARG A 241 11.55 5.70 -0.61
C ARG A 241 12.53 6.64 -1.30
N THR A 242 13.38 6.06 -2.14
CA THR A 242 14.31 6.78 -3.01
C THR A 242 14.14 6.31 -4.44
N ARG A 243 14.48 7.17 -5.39
CA ARG A 243 14.56 6.80 -6.80
C ARG A 243 15.73 5.87 -7.02
N LYS A 244 15.56 4.90 -7.91
CA LYS A 244 16.64 4.01 -8.32
C LYS A 244 16.72 3.98 -9.84
N ILE A 245 17.89 4.30 -10.37
CA ILE A 245 18.15 4.12 -11.79
C ILE A 245 18.63 2.70 -12.00
N ILE A 246 17.85 1.94 -12.73
CA ILE A 246 18.17 0.58 -13.15
C ILE A 246 18.79 0.64 -14.53
N ILE A 247 19.91 -0.02 -14.70
CA ILE A 247 20.56 -0.16 -16.01
C ILE A 247 20.24 -1.52 -16.59
N GLY A 248 19.74 -1.52 -17.83
CA GLY A 248 19.30 -2.76 -18.45
C GLY A 248 19.09 -2.61 -19.97
N LYS A 249 18.28 -3.49 -20.54
CA LYS A 249 18.05 -3.62 -21.99
C LYS A 249 17.62 -2.32 -22.65
N HIS A 250 16.80 -1.52 -21.98
CA HIS A 250 16.22 -0.29 -22.54
C HIS A 250 17.00 0.97 -22.16
N SER A 251 18.12 0.83 -21.47
CA SER A 251 18.95 1.96 -21.08
C SER A 251 19.67 2.58 -22.28
N GLY A 252 19.80 3.91 -22.24
CA GLY A 252 20.60 4.70 -23.16
C GLY A 252 21.89 5.20 -22.46
N VAL A 253 22.75 5.86 -23.27
CA VAL A 253 24.04 6.42 -22.79
C VAL A 253 23.82 7.36 -21.60
N SER A 254 22.82 8.25 -21.66
CA SER A 254 22.55 9.20 -20.57
C SER A 254 22.19 8.53 -19.25
N ALA A 255 21.41 7.44 -19.28
CA ALA A 255 21.08 6.69 -18.06
C ALA A 255 22.33 6.02 -17.48
N LEU A 256 23.19 5.49 -18.35
CA LEU A 256 24.46 4.88 -17.95
C LEU A 256 25.41 5.90 -17.33
N GLU A 257 25.53 7.10 -17.90
CA GLU A 257 26.34 8.19 -17.34
C GLU A 257 25.87 8.61 -15.94
N ILE A 258 24.53 8.77 -15.78
CA ILE A 258 23.96 9.13 -14.47
C ILE A 258 24.25 8.03 -13.46
N LYS A 259 24.09 6.75 -13.86
CA LYS A 259 24.40 5.61 -12.99
C LYS A 259 25.87 5.53 -12.60
N LEU A 260 26.79 5.75 -13.52
CA LEU A 260 28.22 5.78 -13.22
C LEU A 260 28.57 6.90 -12.25
N LYS A 261 27.97 8.10 -12.41
CA LYS A 261 28.12 9.21 -11.46
C LYS A 261 27.56 8.85 -10.08
N GLU A 262 26.38 8.21 -10.01
CA GLU A 262 25.80 7.71 -8.75
C GLU A 262 26.75 6.74 -8.05
N LEU A 263 27.38 5.83 -8.81
CA LEU A 263 28.34 4.86 -8.32
C LEU A 263 29.74 5.44 -8.04
N LYS A 264 29.95 6.75 -8.30
CA LYS A 264 31.22 7.46 -8.16
C LYS A 264 32.35 6.84 -9.01
N ILE A 265 32.01 6.40 -10.22
CA ILE A 265 32.96 5.84 -11.19
C ILE A 265 33.33 6.93 -12.18
N GLU A 266 34.64 7.25 -12.26
CA GLU A 266 35.19 8.08 -13.33
C GLU A 266 35.19 7.28 -14.64
N TYR A 267 34.69 7.85 -15.73
CA TYR A 267 34.55 7.16 -16.99
C TYR A 267 35.04 7.99 -18.19
N LYS A 268 35.49 7.30 -19.21
CA LYS A 268 35.77 7.89 -20.51
C LYS A 268 34.54 7.72 -21.42
N TYR A 269 34.14 8.79 -22.10
CA TYR A 269 32.95 8.76 -22.96
C TYR A 269 33.08 7.72 -24.08
N SER A 270 34.29 7.50 -24.62
CA SER A 270 34.61 6.49 -25.64
C SER A 270 34.21 5.05 -25.23
N ASN A 271 34.17 4.76 -23.95
CA ASN A 271 33.90 3.40 -23.44
C ASN A 271 32.40 3.12 -23.24
N LEU A 272 31.57 4.17 -23.24
CA LEU A 272 30.14 4.04 -22.92
C LEU A 272 29.37 3.23 -23.96
N GLY A 273 29.75 3.32 -25.24
CA GLY A 273 29.12 2.54 -26.31
C GLY A 273 29.27 1.04 -26.09
N ASN A 274 30.52 0.58 -25.94
CA ASN A 274 30.85 -0.84 -25.71
C ASN A 274 30.23 -1.35 -24.40
N MET A 275 30.29 -0.50 -23.34
CA MET A 275 29.67 -0.83 -22.07
C MET A 275 28.15 -1.02 -22.19
N LEU A 276 27.48 -0.16 -22.96
CA LEU A 276 26.03 -0.23 -23.17
C LEU A 276 25.62 -1.49 -23.92
N GLU A 277 26.40 -1.92 -24.90
CA GLU A 277 26.19 -3.18 -25.63
C GLU A 277 26.28 -4.38 -24.69
N GLU A 278 27.31 -4.43 -23.85
CA GLU A 278 27.48 -5.53 -22.89
C GLU A 278 26.37 -5.53 -21.83
N VAL A 279 25.98 -4.35 -21.33
CA VAL A 279 24.82 -4.17 -20.43
C VAL A 279 23.55 -4.77 -21.06
N ARG A 280 23.23 -4.40 -22.30
CA ARG A 280 22.04 -4.88 -23.02
C ARG A 280 22.07 -6.38 -23.23
N LYS A 281 23.23 -6.93 -23.56
CA LYS A 281 23.42 -8.37 -23.75
C LYS A 281 23.14 -9.14 -22.45
N ILE A 282 23.79 -8.76 -21.36
CA ILE A 282 23.62 -9.44 -20.06
C ILE A 282 22.17 -9.27 -19.55
N SER A 283 21.62 -8.06 -19.60
CA SER A 283 20.24 -7.81 -19.17
C SER A 283 19.21 -8.61 -19.98
N THR A 284 19.46 -8.83 -21.28
CA THR A 284 18.59 -9.65 -22.12
C THR A 284 18.69 -11.13 -21.75
N GLN A 285 19.89 -11.64 -21.48
CA GLN A 285 20.12 -13.01 -21.04
C GLN A 285 19.50 -13.30 -19.68
N GLU A 286 19.75 -12.41 -18.72
CA GLU A 286 19.25 -12.52 -17.35
C GLU A 286 17.77 -12.13 -17.19
N ARG A 287 17.16 -11.53 -18.23
CA ARG A 287 15.77 -11.03 -18.23
C ARG A 287 15.46 -10.08 -17.05
N ARG A 288 16.44 -9.29 -16.62
CA ARG A 288 16.33 -8.30 -15.54
C ARG A 288 17.27 -7.12 -15.73
N GLY A 289 17.04 -6.06 -14.99
CA GLY A 289 18.03 -5.00 -14.83
C GLY A 289 19.27 -5.47 -14.07
N LEU A 290 20.38 -4.77 -14.28
CA LEU A 290 21.66 -5.11 -13.66
C LEU A 290 21.74 -4.54 -12.24
N LYS A 291 22.44 -5.27 -11.36
CA LYS A 291 22.81 -4.81 -10.03
C LYS A 291 23.97 -3.83 -10.14
N ASP A 292 24.13 -2.95 -9.16
CA ASP A 292 25.20 -1.94 -9.12
C ASP A 292 26.61 -2.56 -9.24
N GLN A 293 26.80 -3.73 -8.64
CA GLN A 293 28.10 -4.43 -8.75
C GLN A 293 28.34 -4.93 -10.18
N GLU A 294 27.33 -5.47 -10.85
CA GLU A 294 27.45 -5.92 -12.25
C GLU A 294 27.78 -4.77 -13.20
N VAL A 295 27.20 -3.59 -12.95
CA VAL A 295 27.53 -2.37 -13.71
C VAL A 295 28.98 -1.98 -13.51
N LYS A 296 29.50 -2.06 -12.28
CA LYS A 296 30.93 -1.81 -11.96
C LYS A 296 31.85 -2.80 -12.65
N ASP A 297 31.51 -4.09 -12.61
CA ASP A 297 32.32 -5.16 -13.20
C ASP A 297 32.40 -5.01 -14.74
N ILE A 298 31.28 -4.67 -15.39
CA ILE A 298 31.25 -4.38 -16.85
C ILE A 298 32.15 -3.17 -17.16
N TYR A 299 32.06 -2.10 -16.34
CA TYR A 299 32.90 -0.94 -16.56
C TYR A 299 34.40 -1.28 -16.47
N MET A 300 34.81 -2.01 -15.43
CA MET A 300 36.20 -2.44 -15.26
C MET A 300 36.69 -3.29 -16.44
N LYS A 301 35.86 -4.22 -16.91
CA LYS A 301 36.16 -5.06 -18.09
C LYS A 301 36.35 -4.22 -19.36
N CYS A 302 35.45 -3.28 -19.64
CA CYS A 302 35.54 -2.42 -20.82
C CYS A 302 36.68 -1.41 -20.74
N SER A 303 37.05 -0.96 -19.55
CA SER A 303 38.18 -0.02 -19.33
C SER A 303 39.53 -0.67 -19.53
N ASN A 304 39.67 -1.97 -19.26
CA ASN A 304 40.91 -2.72 -19.45
C ASN A 304 41.14 -3.16 -20.90
N LEU A 305 40.17 -2.98 -21.78
CA LEU A 305 40.23 -3.27 -23.21
C LEU A 305 40.55 -2.03 -24.05
N SER A 306 40.75 -0.85 -23.39
CA SER A 306 41.08 0.45 -23.98
C SER A 306 42.49 0.82 -23.60
#